data_bf2e23991ed779228c00382b6c8cc6f4
#
_entry.id   bf2e23991ed779228c00382b6c8cc6f4
#
_cell.length_a   1.000
_cell.length_b   1.000
_cell.length_c   1.000
_cell.angle_alpha   90.00
_cell.angle_beta   90.00
_cell.angle_gamma   90.00
#
_symmetry.space_group_name_H-M   'P 1'
#
loop_
_entity.id
_entity.type
_entity.pdbx_description
1 polymer ?
#
loop_
_entity_poly.entity_id
_entity_poly.type
_entity_poly.pdbx_seq_one_letter_code
_entity_poly.pdbx_strand_id
1 'polypeptide(L)'
;MTNQELIAIRDEKKWDNKEWSRATNVNQRVLEQIEQNTINLADETMELIALLTKDGKTTNLLRFDTPQVIAVGIHKGGAGKTTMSINIAYELAYLGYNVLIIDTDSQMDTTKTLLDNDYIDAVKTNNFYECLTRREDLSSAILSTKYDRVDLIPADVKLSNIEAFLSTMSFKETAFQSCMENIRKNNYYDFVIVDMDKNMGQLNTTILVDSNYLLMVSECAIYHIDGLQTMKQQYNLVKTVNHDLKILGVILNKVNARKEIVKESKNLIHEILPNTCFKNHVRNDAVIEKSQWNKVTVSDFSKNSDAARQIRNITGEIIEHIKKQQEE
;
A
#
# COMPACT_ATOMS: atom_id res chain seq x y z
N MET A 1 13.83 17.76 25.13
CA MET A 1 12.37 18.09 25.17
C MET A 1 11.64 16.99 25.94
N THR A 2 10.66 17.32 26.76
CA THR A 2 9.84 16.36 27.52
C THR A 2 8.55 16.05 26.76
N ASN A 3 7.85 14.96 27.14
CA ASN A 3 6.53 14.65 26.57
C ASN A 3 5.55 15.82 26.74
N GLN A 4 5.58 16.50 27.89
CA GLN A 4 4.70 17.65 28.16
C GLN A 4 4.99 18.84 27.25
N GLU A 5 6.26 19.14 26.96
CA GLU A 5 6.65 20.19 26.02
C GLU A 5 6.22 19.85 24.59
N LEU A 6 6.28 18.58 24.19
CA LEU A 6 5.83 18.11 22.88
C LEU A 6 4.31 18.25 22.72
N ILE A 7 3.54 17.88 23.75
CA ILE A 7 2.08 18.04 23.79
C ILE A 7 1.71 19.52 23.74
N ALA A 8 2.41 20.37 24.49
CA ALA A 8 2.18 21.82 24.48
C ALA A 8 2.39 22.45 23.08
N ILE A 9 3.41 21.99 22.32
CA ILE A 9 3.63 22.42 20.94
C ILE A 9 2.46 22.02 20.03
N ARG A 10 1.95 20.77 20.16
CA ARG A 10 0.76 20.33 19.42
C ARG A 10 -0.43 21.25 19.67
N ASP A 11 -0.71 21.55 20.94
CA ASP A 11 -1.85 22.33 21.34
C ASP A 11 -1.73 23.80 20.90
N GLU A 12 -0.53 24.38 20.99
CA GLU A 12 -0.23 25.73 20.48
C GLU A 12 -0.47 25.83 18.96
N LYS A 13 -0.02 24.81 18.22
CA LYS A 13 -0.19 24.73 16.76
C LYS A 13 -1.57 24.29 16.33
N LYS A 14 -2.42 23.80 17.24
CA LYS A 14 -3.75 23.24 16.99
C LYS A 14 -3.71 22.07 16.00
N TRP A 15 -2.66 21.27 16.04
CA TRP A 15 -2.52 20.09 15.18
C TRP A 15 -3.45 18.97 15.67
N ASP A 16 -4.14 18.32 14.72
CA ASP A 16 -4.73 17.01 14.95
C ASP A 16 -3.63 15.93 15.07
N ASN A 17 -4.01 14.70 15.46
CA ASN A 17 -3.03 13.62 15.65
C ASN A 17 -2.25 13.29 14.36
N LYS A 18 -2.88 13.42 13.21
CA LYS A 18 -2.26 13.18 11.90
C LYS A 18 -1.26 14.29 11.52
N GLU A 19 -1.63 15.54 11.74
CA GLU A 19 -0.76 16.70 11.56
C GLU A 19 0.44 16.66 12.52
N TRP A 20 0.17 16.31 13.79
CA TRP A 20 1.19 16.16 14.82
C TRP A 20 2.21 15.08 14.45
N SER A 21 1.74 13.89 14.02
CA SER A 21 2.58 12.81 13.52
C SER A 21 3.46 13.24 12.33
N ARG A 22 2.89 13.98 11.38
CA ARG A 22 3.64 14.51 10.22
C ARG A 22 4.69 15.54 10.60
N ALA A 23 4.32 16.47 11.48
CA ALA A 23 5.20 17.54 11.92
C ALA A 23 6.40 17.02 12.72
N THR A 24 6.20 15.99 13.51
CA THR A 24 7.24 15.40 14.38
C THR A 24 7.99 14.24 13.72
N ASN A 25 7.50 13.74 12.60
CA ASN A 25 7.95 12.49 11.97
C ASN A 25 7.89 11.27 12.92
N VAL A 26 6.97 11.26 13.87
CA VAL A 26 6.74 10.18 14.82
C VAL A 26 5.41 9.51 14.49
N ASN A 27 5.35 8.17 14.59
CA ASN A 27 4.11 7.42 14.37
C ASN A 27 3.01 7.90 15.30
N GLN A 28 1.79 8.05 14.79
CA GLN A 28 0.65 8.57 15.55
C GLN A 28 0.33 7.73 16.79
N ARG A 29 0.45 6.39 16.72
CA ARG A 29 0.26 5.50 17.88
C ARG A 29 1.28 5.79 18.99
N VAL A 30 2.53 6.09 18.60
CA VAL A 30 3.57 6.48 19.56
C VAL A 30 3.24 7.83 20.19
N LEU A 31 2.73 8.78 19.40
CA LEU A 31 2.29 10.07 19.92
C LEU A 31 1.08 9.94 20.87
N GLU A 32 0.13 9.06 20.60
CA GLU A 32 -0.98 8.73 21.48
C GLU A 32 -0.48 8.10 22.79
N GLN A 33 0.53 7.23 22.74
CA GLN A 33 1.17 6.67 23.93
C GLN A 33 1.94 7.72 24.73
N ILE A 34 2.53 8.72 24.08
CA ILE A 34 3.15 9.88 24.72
C ILE A 34 2.09 10.72 25.44
N GLU A 35 0.96 10.98 24.78
CA GLU A 35 -0.17 11.72 25.35
C GLU A 35 -0.75 11.03 26.59
N GLN A 36 -0.85 9.69 26.54
CA GLN A 36 -1.28 8.86 27.66
C GLN A 36 -0.20 8.65 28.74
N ASN A 37 1.00 9.21 28.54
CA ASN A 37 2.15 9.05 29.43
C ASN A 37 2.63 7.60 29.63
N THR A 38 2.39 6.74 28.63
CA THR A 38 2.76 5.32 28.66
C THR A 38 4.14 5.03 28.09
N ILE A 39 4.73 5.97 27.35
CA ILE A 39 6.07 5.87 26.76
C ILE A 39 6.81 7.21 26.79
N ASN A 40 8.14 7.17 26.94
CA ASN A 40 9.04 8.30 26.72
C ASN A 40 9.94 8.00 25.52
N LEU A 41 10.06 8.97 24.61
CA LEU A 41 11.01 8.87 23.49
C LEU A 41 12.45 9.07 23.99
N ALA A 42 13.40 8.48 23.26
CA ALA A 42 14.83 8.72 23.51
C ALA A 42 15.19 10.18 23.23
N ASP A 43 16.18 10.71 23.96
CA ASP A 43 16.58 12.12 23.86
C ASP A 43 16.96 12.55 22.43
N GLU A 44 17.65 11.69 21.68
CA GLU A 44 18.01 11.94 20.26
C GLU A 44 16.77 12.13 19.38
N THR A 45 15.73 11.35 19.61
CA THR A 45 14.44 11.48 18.89
C THR A 45 13.75 12.78 19.27
N MET A 46 13.77 13.15 20.55
CA MET A 46 13.20 14.40 21.04
C MET A 46 13.94 15.63 20.52
N GLU A 47 15.26 15.58 20.35
CA GLU A 47 16.04 16.66 19.72
C GLU A 47 15.71 16.81 18.24
N LEU A 48 15.56 15.71 17.51
CA LEU A 48 15.16 15.73 16.09
C LEU A 48 13.76 16.33 15.91
N ILE A 49 12.80 15.95 16.77
CA ILE A 49 11.46 16.52 16.76
C ILE A 49 11.50 18.03 17.05
N ALA A 50 12.33 18.48 17.99
CA ALA A 50 12.49 19.89 18.31
C ALA A 50 13.04 20.70 17.13
N LEU A 51 13.95 20.13 16.35
CA LEU A 51 14.46 20.73 15.12
C LEU A 51 13.38 20.83 14.03
N LEU A 52 12.65 19.76 13.79
CA LEU A 52 11.58 19.70 12.78
C LEU A 52 10.42 20.64 13.09
N THR A 53 10.07 20.80 14.37
CA THR A 53 8.98 21.70 14.79
C THR A 53 9.36 23.17 14.78
N LYS A 54 10.67 23.50 14.96
CA LYS A 54 11.16 24.89 14.89
C LYS A 54 11.20 25.44 13.47
N ASP A 55 11.55 24.61 12.48
CA ASP A 55 11.76 25.07 11.11
C ASP A 55 10.46 25.21 10.28
N GLY A 56 9.31 24.82 10.80
CA GLY A 56 8.02 24.92 10.08
C GLY A 56 7.97 24.13 8.76
N LYS A 57 8.92 23.24 8.53
CA LYS A 57 8.94 22.34 7.37
C LYS A 57 7.99 21.17 7.57
N THR A 58 6.70 21.47 7.60
CA THR A 58 5.72 20.47 7.23
C THR A 58 5.99 20.07 5.79
N THR A 59 6.36 18.83 5.56
CA THR A 59 6.36 18.26 4.21
C THR A 59 5.01 18.58 3.58
N ASN A 60 5.01 19.12 2.36
CA ASN A 60 3.79 19.51 1.63
C ASN A 60 3.10 18.22 1.12
N LEU A 61 2.67 17.37 2.07
CA LEU A 61 1.99 16.11 1.77
C LEU A 61 0.58 16.40 1.25
N LEU A 62 0.13 15.60 0.29
CA LEU A 62 -1.28 15.59 -0.09
C LEU A 62 -2.13 15.18 1.11
N ARG A 63 -3.22 15.89 1.34
CA ARG A 63 -4.18 15.58 2.41
C ARG A 63 -5.39 14.89 1.81
N PHE A 64 -5.87 13.89 2.50
CA PHE A 64 -7.04 13.12 2.10
C PHE A 64 -8.05 13.11 3.24
N ASP A 65 -9.32 13.34 2.91
CA ASP A 65 -10.44 13.25 3.87
C ASP A 65 -10.73 11.81 4.28
N THR A 66 -10.36 10.85 3.41
CA THR A 66 -10.47 9.41 3.65
C THR A 66 -9.24 8.69 3.09
N PRO A 67 -8.86 7.54 3.65
CA PRO A 67 -7.75 6.75 3.12
C PRO A 67 -7.93 6.44 1.64
N GLN A 68 -6.86 6.61 0.86
CA GLN A 68 -6.86 6.26 -0.55
C GLN A 68 -6.55 4.77 -0.72
N VAL A 69 -7.53 4.00 -1.14
CA VAL A 69 -7.39 2.55 -1.34
C VAL A 69 -6.85 2.26 -2.74
N ILE A 70 -5.64 1.69 -2.79
CA ILE A 70 -4.93 1.32 -4.03
C ILE A 70 -4.87 -0.20 -4.10
N ALA A 71 -5.67 -0.81 -4.97
CA ALA A 71 -5.59 -2.23 -5.30
C ALA A 71 -4.44 -2.48 -6.28
N VAL A 72 -3.47 -3.30 -5.88
CA VAL A 72 -2.30 -3.65 -6.71
C VAL A 72 -2.53 -5.03 -7.33
N GLY A 73 -2.72 -5.08 -8.63
CA GLY A 73 -3.14 -6.31 -9.29
C GLY A 73 -2.65 -6.48 -10.73
N ILE A 74 -2.66 -7.72 -11.17
CA ILE A 74 -2.64 -8.16 -12.56
C ILE A 74 -3.00 -9.64 -12.63
N HIS A 75 -3.67 -10.04 -13.69
CA HIS A 75 -3.98 -11.45 -13.94
C HIS A 75 -2.75 -12.20 -14.50
N LYS A 76 -1.65 -12.19 -13.74
CA LYS A 76 -0.44 -12.97 -14.06
C LYS A 76 0.41 -13.16 -12.82
N GLY A 77 0.87 -14.40 -12.62
CA GLY A 77 1.84 -14.71 -11.56
C GLY A 77 3.23 -14.18 -11.92
N GLY A 78 4.00 -13.85 -10.89
CA GLY A 78 5.41 -13.50 -11.04
C GLY A 78 5.71 -12.06 -11.47
N ALA A 79 4.72 -11.24 -11.84
CA ALA A 79 4.94 -9.85 -12.27
C ALA A 79 5.59 -8.94 -11.21
N GLY A 80 5.58 -9.35 -9.93
CA GLY A 80 6.17 -8.59 -8.83
C GLY A 80 5.18 -7.67 -8.12
N LYS A 81 3.88 -7.99 -8.11
CA LYS A 81 2.85 -7.26 -7.36
C LYS A 81 3.26 -7.04 -5.90
N THR A 82 3.45 -8.14 -5.17
CA THR A 82 3.86 -8.14 -3.76
C THR A 82 5.10 -7.30 -3.51
N THR A 83 6.13 -7.47 -4.36
CA THR A 83 7.36 -6.68 -4.26
C THR A 83 7.07 -5.18 -4.40
N MET A 84 6.25 -4.80 -5.39
CA MET A 84 5.89 -3.39 -5.60
C MET A 84 4.99 -2.88 -4.48
N SER A 85 3.99 -3.65 -4.02
CA SER A 85 3.11 -3.29 -2.91
C SER A 85 3.90 -2.94 -1.65
N ILE A 86 4.81 -3.82 -1.23
CA ILE A 86 5.63 -3.63 -0.03
C ILE A 86 6.56 -2.41 -0.18
N ASN A 87 7.23 -2.29 -1.32
CA ASN A 87 8.19 -1.21 -1.53
C ASN A 87 7.52 0.16 -1.70
N ILE A 88 6.37 0.24 -2.38
CA ILE A 88 5.59 1.47 -2.48
C ILE A 88 5.06 1.88 -1.10
N ALA A 89 4.56 0.94 -0.29
CA ALA A 89 4.13 1.21 1.08
C ALA A 89 5.27 1.82 1.91
N TYR A 90 6.46 1.23 1.83
CA TYR A 90 7.63 1.73 2.51
C TYR A 90 8.03 3.14 2.04
N GLU A 91 8.08 3.39 0.73
CA GLU A 91 8.46 4.71 0.20
C GLU A 91 7.42 5.79 0.53
N LEU A 92 6.11 5.45 0.54
CA LEU A 92 5.07 6.37 1.01
C LEU A 92 5.24 6.69 2.50
N ALA A 93 5.53 5.68 3.33
CA ALA A 93 5.81 5.88 4.75
C ALA A 93 7.08 6.70 4.97
N TYR A 94 8.13 6.48 4.17
CA TYR A 94 9.36 7.27 4.20
C TYR A 94 9.10 8.75 3.87
N LEU A 95 8.11 9.04 3.02
CA LEU A 95 7.65 10.41 2.73
C LEU A 95 6.79 11.01 3.86
N GLY A 96 6.42 10.24 4.87
CA GLY A 96 5.66 10.69 6.03
C GLY A 96 4.17 10.34 6.01
N TYR A 97 3.69 9.56 5.06
CA TYR A 97 2.31 9.06 5.04
C TYR A 97 2.13 7.87 5.99
N ASN A 98 0.95 7.74 6.60
CA ASN A 98 0.57 6.54 7.32
C ASN A 98 -0.04 5.55 6.33
N VAL A 99 0.50 4.35 6.25
CA VAL A 99 0.15 3.35 5.24
C VAL A 99 -0.32 2.06 5.91
N LEU A 100 -1.47 1.57 5.49
CA LEU A 100 -1.92 0.21 5.78
C LEU A 100 -1.70 -0.65 4.55
N ILE A 101 -1.08 -1.79 4.70
CA ILE A 101 -1.02 -2.80 3.65
C ILE A 101 -1.91 -3.97 4.02
N ILE A 102 -2.69 -4.47 3.07
CA ILE A 102 -3.57 -5.64 3.25
C ILE A 102 -3.08 -6.74 2.33
N ASP A 103 -2.65 -7.85 2.92
CA ASP A 103 -2.26 -9.05 2.18
C ASP A 103 -3.49 -9.91 1.91
N THR A 104 -3.80 -10.16 0.64
CA THR A 104 -4.96 -10.97 0.23
C THR A 104 -4.58 -12.21 -0.57
N ASP A 105 -3.27 -12.54 -0.62
CA ASP A 105 -2.77 -13.75 -1.26
C ASP A 105 -2.55 -14.87 -0.23
N SER A 106 -3.09 -16.06 -0.51
CA SER A 106 -2.87 -17.26 0.30
C SER A 106 -1.39 -17.68 0.43
N GLN A 107 -0.51 -17.16 -0.42
CA GLN A 107 0.93 -17.37 -0.31
C GLN A 107 1.56 -16.57 0.84
N MET A 108 0.89 -15.53 1.34
CA MET A 108 1.27 -14.73 2.51
C MET A 108 2.67 -14.07 2.36
N ASP A 109 3.10 -13.74 1.15
CA ASP A 109 4.46 -13.22 0.93
C ASP A 109 4.64 -11.80 1.48
N THR A 110 3.62 -10.96 1.43
CA THR A 110 3.58 -9.64 2.10
C THR A 110 3.66 -9.82 3.61
N THR A 111 2.84 -10.71 4.17
CA THR A 111 2.80 -11.03 5.60
C THR A 111 4.16 -11.51 6.11
N LYS A 112 4.77 -12.50 5.42
CA LYS A 112 6.09 -13.06 5.78
C LYS A 112 7.24 -12.07 5.66
N THR A 113 7.08 -11.05 4.81
CA THR A 113 8.12 -10.04 4.60
C THR A 113 8.06 -8.93 5.64
N LEU A 114 6.87 -8.50 6.04
CA LEU A 114 6.67 -7.35 6.91
C LEU A 114 6.65 -7.70 8.40
N LEU A 115 6.28 -8.93 8.75
CA LEU A 115 6.32 -9.43 10.12
C LEU A 115 7.60 -10.24 10.37
N ASP A 116 8.13 -10.13 11.58
CA ASP A 116 9.23 -10.96 12.06
C ASP A 116 8.79 -12.41 12.29
N ASN A 117 9.70 -13.27 12.77
CA ASN A 117 9.50 -14.71 12.88
C ASN A 117 8.30 -15.14 13.79
N ASP A 118 7.77 -14.23 14.59
CA ASP A 118 6.62 -14.47 15.49
C ASP A 118 5.25 -14.29 14.80
N TYR A 119 5.24 -14.06 13.47
CA TYR A 119 3.99 -13.80 12.72
C TYR A 119 2.96 -14.93 12.84
N ILE A 120 3.40 -16.18 13.04
CA ILE A 120 2.53 -17.37 13.07
C ILE A 120 1.45 -17.25 14.13
N ASP A 121 1.75 -16.76 15.31
CA ASP A 121 0.79 -16.64 16.41
C ASP A 121 -0.12 -15.42 16.24
N ALA A 122 0.39 -14.32 15.71
CA ALA A 122 -0.41 -13.14 15.40
C ALA A 122 -1.47 -13.41 14.32
N VAL A 123 -1.11 -14.14 13.27
CA VAL A 123 -2.02 -14.50 12.16
C VAL A 123 -3.13 -15.46 12.59
N LYS A 124 -2.87 -16.35 13.56
CA LYS A 124 -3.86 -17.34 14.03
C LYS A 124 -5.08 -16.71 14.70
N THR A 125 -4.94 -15.54 15.32
CA THR A 125 -6.00 -14.94 16.14
C THR A 125 -6.94 -14.05 15.33
N ASN A 126 -6.41 -13.24 14.40
CA ASN A 126 -7.22 -12.39 13.55
C ASN A 126 -6.45 -12.03 12.26
N ASN A 127 -7.10 -12.13 11.11
CA ASN A 127 -6.49 -11.93 9.80
C ASN A 127 -7.56 -11.54 8.77
N PHE A 128 -7.12 -11.19 7.57
CA PHE A 128 -8.02 -10.79 6.48
C PHE A 128 -9.11 -11.82 6.18
N TYR A 129 -8.77 -13.12 6.14
CA TYR A 129 -9.73 -14.19 5.86
C TYR A 129 -10.84 -14.24 6.92
N GLU A 130 -10.47 -14.23 8.21
CA GLU A 130 -11.43 -14.31 9.31
C GLU A 130 -12.37 -13.09 9.32
N CYS A 131 -11.82 -11.87 9.17
CA CYS A 131 -12.63 -10.66 9.11
C CYS A 131 -13.59 -10.68 7.91
N LEU A 132 -13.10 -11.00 6.71
CA LEU A 132 -13.91 -11.00 5.50
C LEU A 132 -15.05 -12.02 5.58
N THR A 133 -14.76 -13.23 6.04
CA THR A 133 -15.73 -14.32 6.10
C THR A 133 -16.80 -14.13 7.19
N ARG A 134 -16.45 -13.46 8.29
CA ARG A 134 -17.37 -13.11 9.38
C ARG A 134 -18.01 -11.74 9.23
N ARG A 135 -17.60 -10.96 8.23
CA ARG A 135 -17.96 -9.54 8.08
C ARG A 135 -17.61 -8.70 9.33
N GLU A 136 -16.49 -9.02 9.93
CA GLU A 136 -15.94 -8.29 11.07
C GLU A 136 -15.07 -7.13 10.58
N ASP A 137 -14.89 -6.16 11.45
CA ASP A 137 -14.07 -4.98 11.18
C ASP A 137 -12.58 -5.35 11.02
N LEU A 138 -12.00 -4.97 9.90
CA LEU A 138 -10.59 -5.18 9.59
C LEU A 138 -9.65 -4.44 10.55
N SER A 139 -10.11 -3.41 11.26
CA SER A 139 -9.27 -2.70 12.24
C SER A 139 -8.82 -3.62 13.38
N SER A 140 -9.58 -4.67 13.67
CA SER A 140 -9.23 -5.67 14.69
C SER A 140 -8.04 -6.55 14.31
N ALA A 141 -7.75 -6.69 13.01
CA ALA A 141 -6.68 -7.52 12.46
C ALA A 141 -5.40 -6.73 12.15
N ILE A 142 -5.33 -5.45 12.48
CA ILE A 142 -4.18 -4.61 12.19
C ILE A 142 -3.01 -4.97 13.12
N LEU A 143 -1.86 -5.24 12.53
CA LEU A 143 -0.60 -5.50 13.19
C LEU A 143 0.42 -4.43 12.79
N SER A 144 1.22 -3.96 13.76
CA SER A 144 2.37 -3.13 13.46
C SER A 144 3.46 -3.96 12.79
N THR A 145 4.12 -3.38 11.80
CA THR A 145 5.27 -4.01 11.13
C THR A 145 6.59 -3.51 11.71
N LYS A 146 7.70 -4.06 11.23
CA LYS A 146 9.04 -3.57 11.54
C LYS A 146 9.35 -2.19 10.96
N TYR A 147 8.51 -1.65 10.08
CA TYR A 147 8.68 -0.34 9.46
C TYR A 147 7.75 0.68 10.10
N ASP A 148 8.31 1.80 10.51
CA ASP A 148 7.52 2.91 11.02
C ASP A 148 6.49 3.39 9.98
N ARG A 149 5.29 3.74 10.42
CA ARG A 149 4.15 4.19 9.60
C ARG A 149 3.62 3.15 8.60
N VAL A 150 4.06 1.91 8.66
CA VAL A 150 3.51 0.81 7.87
C VAL A 150 2.89 -0.21 8.79
N ASP A 151 1.58 -0.33 8.75
CA ASP A 151 0.84 -1.40 9.43
C ASP A 151 0.36 -2.44 8.41
N LEU A 152 0.02 -3.63 8.90
CA LEU A 152 -0.37 -4.77 8.07
C LEU A 152 -1.66 -5.41 8.58
N ILE A 153 -2.56 -5.76 7.65
CA ILE A 153 -3.57 -6.80 7.86
C ILE A 153 -3.05 -8.07 7.18
N PRO A 154 -2.75 -9.13 7.96
CA PRO A 154 -2.11 -10.33 7.42
C PRO A 154 -3.08 -11.22 6.66
N ALA A 155 -2.57 -11.96 5.67
CA ALA A 155 -3.26 -13.04 4.99
C ALA A 155 -3.32 -14.32 5.84
N ASP A 156 -4.09 -15.30 5.37
CA ASP A 156 -4.11 -16.67 5.88
C ASP A 156 -4.11 -17.66 4.71
N VAL A 157 -3.54 -18.84 4.91
CA VAL A 157 -3.54 -19.93 3.92
C VAL A 157 -4.96 -20.35 3.51
N LYS A 158 -5.97 -20.13 4.37
CA LYS A 158 -7.38 -20.38 4.09
C LYS A 158 -7.93 -19.55 2.93
N LEU A 159 -7.27 -18.46 2.55
CA LEU A 159 -7.62 -17.67 1.36
C LEU A 159 -7.57 -18.50 0.08
N SER A 160 -6.85 -19.62 0.05
CA SER A 160 -6.90 -20.58 -1.06
C SER A 160 -8.31 -21.10 -1.38
N ASN A 161 -9.22 -21.09 -0.41
CA ASN A 161 -10.60 -21.54 -0.54
C ASN A 161 -11.63 -20.39 -0.56
N ILE A 162 -11.18 -19.15 -0.59
CA ILE A 162 -12.04 -17.96 -0.43
C ILE A 162 -13.10 -17.84 -1.53
N GLU A 163 -12.77 -18.23 -2.76
CA GLU A 163 -13.70 -18.18 -3.90
C GLU A 163 -14.92 -19.07 -3.68
N ALA A 164 -14.72 -20.28 -3.16
CA ALA A 164 -15.81 -21.21 -2.82
C ALA A 164 -16.71 -20.60 -1.72
N PHE A 165 -16.13 -19.98 -0.72
CA PHE A 165 -16.87 -19.30 0.35
C PHE A 165 -17.67 -18.11 -0.20
N LEU A 166 -17.04 -17.21 -0.96
CA LEU A 166 -17.69 -16.04 -1.54
C LEU A 166 -18.82 -16.43 -2.51
N SER A 167 -18.74 -17.59 -3.19
CA SER A 167 -19.80 -18.05 -4.09
C SER A 167 -21.12 -18.30 -3.36
N THR A 168 -21.09 -18.61 -2.08
CA THR A 168 -22.25 -18.87 -1.22
C THR A 168 -22.68 -17.65 -0.40
N MET A 169 -21.86 -16.61 -0.35
CA MET A 169 -22.12 -15.42 0.44
C MET A 169 -23.10 -14.47 -0.24
N SER A 170 -24.13 -14.02 0.48
CA SER A 170 -25.03 -12.96 0.03
C SER A 170 -24.34 -11.60 0.09
N PHE A 171 -24.59 -10.73 -0.90
CA PHE A 171 -24.00 -9.37 -0.98
C PHE A 171 -22.46 -9.37 -0.84
N LYS A 172 -21.82 -10.36 -1.46
CA LYS A 172 -20.37 -10.55 -1.40
C LYS A 172 -19.59 -9.36 -1.96
N GLU A 173 -20.16 -8.66 -2.94
CA GLU A 173 -19.55 -7.51 -3.61
C GLU A 173 -19.25 -6.37 -2.63
N THR A 174 -20.02 -6.24 -1.55
CA THR A 174 -19.83 -5.21 -0.52
C THR A 174 -19.16 -5.72 0.75
N ALA A 175 -18.72 -7.00 0.77
CA ALA A 175 -18.14 -7.58 1.97
C ALA A 175 -16.87 -6.84 2.43
N PHE A 176 -15.96 -6.54 1.50
CA PHE A 176 -14.73 -5.78 1.80
C PHE A 176 -15.07 -4.36 2.28
N GLN A 177 -15.99 -3.68 1.62
CA GLN A 177 -16.46 -2.35 2.00
C GLN A 177 -16.96 -2.30 3.44
N SER A 178 -17.79 -3.27 3.83
CA SER A 178 -18.32 -3.35 5.20
C SER A 178 -17.20 -3.56 6.23
N CYS A 179 -16.20 -4.36 5.91
CA CYS A 179 -15.05 -4.60 6.80
C CYS A 179 -14.10 -3.39 6.90
N MET A 180 -14.07 -2.52 5.90
CA MET A 180 -13.22 -1.31 5.84
C MET A 180 -13.82 -0.08 6.54
N GLU A 181 -15.07 -0.14 6.98
CA GLU A 181 -15.84 1.04 7.41
C GLU A 181 -15.15 1.82 8.54
N ASN A 182 -14.67 1.14 9.59
CA ASN A 182 -13.99 1.81 10.70
C ASN A 182 -12.60 2.33 10.34
N ILE A 183 -11.86 1.64 9.46
CA ILE A 183 -10.58 2.13 8.94
C ILE A 183 -10.80 3.47 8.21
N ARG A 184 -11.88 3.60 7.44
CA ARG A 184 -12.24 4.85 6.76
C ARG A 184 -12.68 5.94 7.73
N LYS A 185 -13.55 5.61 8.70
CA LYS A 185 -14.07 6.56 9.70
C LYS A 185 -12.97 7.14 10.58
N ASN A 186 -12.03 6.30 11.00
CA ASN A 186 -10.93 6.74 11.88
C ASN A 186 -9.91 7.61 11.17
N ASN A 187 -9.89 7.58 9.84
CA ASN A 187 -9.01 8.38 8.96
C ASN A 187 -7.54 8.45 9.42
N TYR A 188 -7.06 7.34 10.03
CA TYR A 188 -5.68 7.24 10.52
C TYR A 188 -4.67 7.11 9.37
N TYR A 189 -5.02 6.28 8.37
CA TYR A 189 -4.16 6.03 7.23
C TYR A 189 -4.41 7.04 6.10
N ASP A 190 -3.32 7.42 5.42
CA ASP A 190 -3.39 8.18 4.18
C ASP A 190 -3.64 7.27 3.00
N PHE A 191 -2.98 6.09 3.01
CA PHE A 191 -3.07 5.09 1.97
C PHE A 191 -3.39 3.71 2.55
N VAL A 192 -4.21 2.97 1.82
CA VAL A 192 -4.41 1.53 2.02
C VAL A 192 -3.97 0.83 0.74
N ILE A 193 -2.91 0.04 0.81
CA ILE A 193 -2.42 -0.76 -0.33
C ILE A 193 -2.93 -2.18 -0.17
N VAL A 194 -3.71 -2.66 -1.14
CA VAL A 194 -4.21 -4.03 -1.15
C VAL A 194 -3.37 -4.85 -2.13
N ASP A 195 -2.55 -5.76 -1.61
CA ASP A 195 -1.78 -6.72 -2.42
C ASP A 195 -2.69 -7.86 -2.86
N MET A 196 -3.18 -7.77 -4.10
CA MET A 196 -4.19 -8.68 -4.65
C MET A 196 -3.56 -10.00 -5.10
N ASP A 197 -4.30 -11.11 -4.90
CA ASP A 197 -3.97 -12.39 -5.53
C ASP A 197 -3.97 -12.28 -7.08
N LYS A 198 -3.28 -13.20 -7.73
CA LYS A 198 -3.21 -13.30 -9.20
C LYS A 198 -4.53 -13.74 -9.87
N ASN A 199 -5.45 -14.32 -9.10
CA ASN A 199 -6.69 -14.88 -9.65
C ASN A 199 -7.71 -13.77 -9.92
N MET A 200 -8.43 -13.88 -11.04
CA MET A 200 -9.51 -12.96 -11.41
C MET A 200 -10.85 -13.44 -10.82
N GLY A 201 -10.86 -13.64 -9.50
CA GLY A 201 -12.00 -14.19 -8.78
C GLY A 201 -12.93 -13.13 -8.20
N GLN A 202 -13.85 -13.62 -7.38
CA GLN A 202 -14.82 -12.79 -6.66
C GLN A 202 -14.14 -11.94 -5.60
N LEU A 203 -13.07 -12.45 -4.98
CA LEU A 203 -12.29 -11.70 -4.01
C LEU A 203 -11.75 -10.40 -4.62
N ASN A 204 -11.08 -10.49 -5.77
CA ASN A 204 -10.54 -9.31 -6.44
C ASN A 204 -11.64 -8.35 -6.88
N THR A 205 -12.80 -8.86 -7.32
CA THR A 205 -13.97 -8.03 -7.62
C THR A 205 -14.45 -7.27 -6.38
N THR A 206 -14.61 -7.96 -5.26
CA THR A 206 -15.03 -7.39 -3.96
C THR A 206 -14.08 -6.27 -3.50
N ILE A 207 -12.77 -6.48 -3.65
CA ILE A 207 -11.75 -5.47 -3.32
C ILE A 207 -11.87 -4.25 -4.25
N LEU A 208 -11.99 -4.46 -5.56
CA LEU A 208 -12.09 -3.36 -6.53
C LEU A 208 -13.38 -2.54 -6.37
N VAL A 209 -14.47 -3.15 -5.91
CA VAL A 209 -15.74 -2.45 -5.62
C VAL A 209 -15.56 -1.37 -4.56
N ASP A 210 -14.62 -1.52 -3.63
CA ASP A 210 -14.33 -0.53 -2.58
C ASP A 210 -12.97 0.19 -2.75
N SER A 211 -12.31 0.04 -3.88
CA SER A 211 -11.03 0.70 -4.15
C SER A 211 -11.21 2.05 -4.85
N ASN A 212 -10.33 3.01 -4.55
CA ASN A 212 -10.23 4.28 -5.29
C ASN A 212 -9.43 4.10 -6.58
N TYR A 213 -8.37 3.28 -6.50
CA TYR A 213 -7.41 3.12 -7.59
C TYR A 213 -7.07 1.66 -7.85
N LEU A 214 -6.90 1.34 -9.14
CA LEU A 214 -6.28 0.11 -9.61
C LEU A 214 -4.88 0.43 -10.14
N LEU A 215 -3.85 -0.11 -9.50
CA LEU A 215 -2.46 -0.06 -9.92
C LEU A 215 -2.05 -1.42 -10.50
N MET A 216 -1.61 -1.45 -11.74
CA MET A 216 -1.21 -2.69 -12.40
C MET A 216 0.30 -2.80 -12.48
N VAL A 217 0.83 -4.04 -12.31
CA VAL A 217 2.26 -4.34 -12.42
C VAL A 217 2.47 -5.37 -13.52
N SER A 218 3.25 -5.04 -14.54
CA SER A 218 3.46 -5.89 -15.71
C SER A 218 4.94 -6.04 -16.05
N GLU A 219 5.32 -7.13 -16.66
CA GLU A 219 6.65 -7.30 -17.29
C GLU A 219 6.58 -6.90 -18.79
N CYS A 220 7.75 -6.60 -19.38
CA CYS A 220 7.87 -6.37 -20.82
C CYS A 220 7.81 -7.69 -21.61
N ALA A 221 6.67 -8.38 -21.54
CA ALA A 221 6.45 -9.65 -22.22
C ALA A 221 5.00 -9.73 -22.71
N ILE A 222 4.82 -10.28 -23.92
CA ILE A 222 3.51 -10.34 -24.60
C ILE A 222 2.43 -10.95 -23.71
N TYR A 223 2.74 -12.07 -23.05
CA TYR A 223 1.80 -12.77 -22.16
C TYR A 223 1.41 -11.97 -20.90
N HIS A 224 2.21 -11.00 -20.47
CA HIS A 224 1.87 -10.11 -19.38
C HIS A 224 0.94 -8.98 -19.86
N ILE A 225 1.08 -8.57 -21.12
CA ILE A 225 0.20 -7.58 -21.76
C ILE A 225 -1.22 -8.16 -21.92
N ASP A 226 -1.36 -9.45 -22.26
CA ASP A 226 -2.67 -10.14 -22.26
C ASP A 226 -3.35 -10.09 -20.88
N GLY A 227 -2.56 -10.18 -19.79
CA GLY A 227 -3.05 -10.01 -18.43
C GLY A 227 -3.64 -8.63 -18.16
N LEU A 228 -3.14 -7.58 -18.82
CA LEU A 228 -3.70 -6.22 -18.73
C LEU A 228 -5.06 -6.11 -19.41
N GLN A 229 -5.28 -6.80 -20.54
CA GLN A 229 -6.58 -6.82 -21.22
C GLN A 229 -7.64 -7.46 -20.32
N THR A 230 -7.30 -8.59 -19.68
CA THR A 230 -8.18 -9.27 -18.73
C THR A 230 -8.50 -8.38 -17.53
N MET A 231 -7.49 -7.71 -16.97
CA MET A 231 -7.69 -6.77 -15.86
C MET A 231 -8.55 -5.55 -16.26
N LYS A 232 -8.39 -5.04 -17.51
CA LYS A 232 -9.24 -3.98 -18.04
C LYS A 232 -10.69 -4.43 -18.15
N GLN A 233 -10.95 -5.67 -18.55
CA GLN A 233 -12.33 -6.20 -18.60
C GLN A 233 -12.95 -6.24 -17.20
N GLN A 234 -12.21 -6.73 -16.20
CA GLN A 234 -12.69 -6.70 -14.82
C GLN A 234 -12.91 -5.28 -14.30
N TYR A 235 -11.95 -4.38 -14.55
CA TYR A 235 -12.11 -2.96 -14.23
C TYR A 235 -13.41 -2.38 -14.83
N ASN A 236 -13.67 -2.62 -16.10
CA ASN A 236 -14.88 -2.13 -16.77
C ASN A 236 -16.16 -2.71 -16.13
N LEU A 237 -16.14 -3.99 -15.73
CA LEU A 237 -17.25 -4.59 -15.02
C LEU A 237 -17.47 -3.92 -13.66
N VAL A 238 -16.40 -3.77 -12.85
CA VAL A 238 -16.49 -3.12 -11.54
C VAL A 238 -16.89 -1.66 -11.65
N LYS A 239 -16.46 -0.95 -12.69
CA LYS A 239 -16.79 0.45 -12.95
C LYS A 239 -18.31 0.71 -13.08
N THR A 240 -19.09 -0.31 -13.40
CA THR A 240 -20.57 -0.22 -13.43
C THR A 240 -21.20 -0.11 -12.04
N VAL A 241 -20.48 -0.49 -10.99
CA VAL A 241 -20.90 -0.45 -9.59
C VAL A 241 -20.11 0.60 -8.80
N ASN A 242 -18.78 0.58 -8.92
CA ASN A 242 -17.89 1.58 -8.34
C ASN A 242 -17.52 2.63 -9.39
N HIS A 243 -18.33 3.69 -9.51
CA HIS A 243 -18.10 4.75 -10.49
C HIS A 243 -16.86 5.60 -10.21
N ASP A 244 -16.33 5.57 -8.97
CA ASP A 244 -15.17 6.35 -8.56
C ASP A 244 -13.84 5.60 -8.77
N LEU A 245 -13.88 4.29 -9.04
CA LEU A 245 -12.66 3.52 -9.32
C LEU A 245 -11.93 4.10 -10.53
N LYS A 246 -10.66 4.44 -10.36
CA LYS A 246 -9.79 4.96 -11.44
C LYS A 246 -8.61 4.01 -11.68
N ILE A 247 -8.16 3.90 -12.94
CA ILE A 247 -6.88 3.26 -13.24
C ILE A 247 -5.79 4.25 -12.89
N LEU A 248 -4.96 3.92 -11.89
CA LEU A 248 -3.84 4.75 -11.45
C LEU A 248 -2.70 4.69 -12.45
N GLY A 249 -2.42 3.50 -12.97
CA GLY A 249 -1.41 3.30 -13.98
C GLY A 249 -0.89 1.87 -14.07
N VAL A 250 0.08 1.69 -14.98
CA VAL A 250 0.78 0.42 -15.22
C VAL A 250 2.27 0.61 -14.98
N ILE A 251 2.83 -0.11 -14.02
CA ILE A 251 4.26 -0.19 -13.74
C ILE A 251 4.88 -1.30 -14.58
N LEU A 252 5.88 -0.99 -15.39
CA LEU A 252 6.74 -2.00 -16.01
C LEU A 252 7.82 -2.43 -15.02
N ASN A 253 7.80 -3.71 -14.68
CA ASN A 253 8.72 -4.32 -13.71
C ASN A 253 9.60 -5.37 -14.37
N LYS A 254 10.71 -5.75 -13.74
CA LYS A 254 11.69 -6.74 -14.19
C LYS A 254 12.19 -6.48 -15.61
N VAL A 255 12.34 -5.22 -15.95
CA VAL A 255 12.76 -4.83 -17.31
C VAL A 255 14.20 -5.27 -17.56
N ASN A 256 14.37 -6.31 -18.36
CA ASN A 256 15.68 -6.80 -18.86
C ASN A 256 15.79 -6.62 -20.37
N ALA A 257 14.98 -5.76 -20.93
CA ALA A 257 14.82 -5.63 -22.37
C ALA A 257 15.65 -4.48 -22.94
N ARG A 258 16.04 -4.63 -24.21
CA ARG A 258 16.58 -3.51 -24.99
C ARG A 258 15.56 -2.38 -25.08
N LYS A 259 16.04 -1.14 -25.24
CA LYS A 259 15.16 0.07 -25.29
C LYS A 259 14.00 -0.07 -26.27
N GLU A 260 14.18 -0.80 -27.37
CA GLU A 260 13.16 -1.05 -28.40
C GLU A 260 11.98 -1.87 -27.85
N ILE A 261 12.24 -3.00 -27.17
CA ILE A 261 11.19 -3.85 -26.58
C ILE A 261 10.42 -3.08 -25.50
N VAL A 262 11.09 -2.25 -24.71
CA VAL A 262 10.42 -1.39 -23.72
C VAL A 262 9.48 -0.41 -24.40
N LYS A 263 9.91 0.20 -25.52
CA LYS A 263 9.08 1.12 -26.32
C LYS A 263 7.88 0.42 -26.93
N GLU A 264 8.08 -0.76 -27.50
CA GLU A 264 6.99 -1.57 -28.05
C GLU A 264 5.99 -1.99 -26.97
N SER A 265 6.46 -2.45 -25.80
CA SER A 265 5.60 -2.77 -24.66
C SER A 265 4.78 -1.57 -24.21
N LYS A 266 5.38 -0.38 -24.13
CA LYS A 266 4.66 0.87 -23.79
C LYS A 266 3.61 1.23 -24.84
N ASN A 267 3.90 1.04 -26.12
CA ASN A 267 2.95 1.27 -27.21
C ASN A 267 1.73 0.32 -27.11
N LEU A 268 1.97 -0.98 -26.89
CA LEU A 268 0.91 -1.96 -26.69
C LEU A 268 0.05 -1.66 -25.45
N ILE A 269 0.70 -1.24 -24.35
CA ILE A 269 -0.03 -0.80 -23.15
C ILE A 269 -0.87 0.43 -23.46
N HIS A 270 -0.35 1.39 -24.24
CA HIS A 270 -1.10 2.58 -24.65
C HIS A 270 -2.32 2.24 -25.51
N GLU A 271 -2.24 1.24 -26.39
CA GLU A 271 -3.39 0.75 -27.19
C GLU A 271 -4.50 0.16 -26.29
N ILE A 272 -4.10 -0.60 -25.25
CA ILE A 272 -5.04 -1.22 -24.32
C ILE A 272 -5.58 -0.18 -23.33
N LEU A 273 -4.68 0.61 -22.73
CA LEU A 273 -4.91 1.54 -21.63
C LEU A 273 -4.20 2.87 -21.92
N PRO A 274 -4.84 3.77 -22.69
CA PRO A 274 -4.23 5.03 -23.10
C PRO A 274 -3.77 5.88 -21.90
N ASN A 275 -2.53 6.39 -21.98
CA ASN A 275 -1.91 7.31 -21.01
C ASN A 275 -1.78 6.78 -19.58
N THR A 276 -1.81 5.45 -19.38
CA THR A 276 -1.71 4.85 -18.04
C THR A 276 -0.33 4.29 -17.72
N CYS A 277 0.55 4.08 -18.71
CA CYS A 277 1.87 3.53 -18.46
C CYS A 277 2.78 4.58 -17.80
N PHE A 278 3.34 4.22 -16.63
CA PHE A 278 4.30 5.09 -15.93
C PHE A 278 5.54 5.37 -16.79
N LYS A 279 6.12 6.56 -16.61
CA LYS A 279 7.36 6.96 -17.30
C LYS A 279 8.53 6.12 -16.81
N ASN A 280 8.66 5.99 -15.48
CA ASN A 280 9.66 5.15 -14.84
C ASN A 280 9.27 3.67 -14.87
N HIS A 281 10.27 2.81 -14.77
CA HIS A 281 10.12 1.36 -14.74
C HIS A 281 11.19 0.76 -13.82
N VAL A 282 10.96 -0.45 -13.34
CA VAL A 282 11.93 -1.18 -12.51
C VAL A 282 12.68 -2.19 -13.38
N ARG A 283 14.00 -2.11 -13.38
CA ARG A 283 14.85 -3.10 -14.07
C ARG A 283 14.95 -4.38 -13.26
N ASN A 284 15.27 -5.47 -13.97
CA ASN A 284 15.70 -6.68 -13.27
C ASN A 284 17.04 -6.40 -12.58
N ASP A 285 17.07 -6.52 -11.26
CA ASP A 285 18.22 -6.15 -10.43
C ASP A 285 18.39 -7.15 -9.29
N ALA A 286 19.60 -7.66 -9.13
CA ALA A 286 19.95 -8.61 -8.08
C ALA A 286 19.74 -8.04 -6.66
N VAL A 287 19.72 -6.72 -6.51
CA VAL A 287 19.39 -6.05 -5.22
C VAL A 287 17.97 -6.38 -4.80
N ILE A 288 17.01 -6.45 -5.74
CA ILE A 288 15.62 -6.80 -5.46
C ILE A 288 15.54 -8.26 -4.96
N GLU A 289 16.19 -9.20 -5.64
CA GLU A 289 16.20 -10.61 -5.23
C GLU A 289 16.84 -10.78 -3.85
N LYS A 290 17.94 -10.07 -3.59
CA LYS A 290 18.63 -10.09 -2.28
C LYS A 290 17.75 -9.48 -1.18
N SER A 291 17.04 -8.39 -1.45
CA SER A 291 16.13 -7.78 -0.47
C SER A 291 14.98 -8.73 -0.10
N GLN A 292 14.41 -9.43 -1.09
CA GLN A 292 13.38 -10.45 -0.88
C GLN A 292 13.91 -11.62 -0.02
N TRP A 293 15.12 -12.11 -0.33
CA TRP A 293 15.75 -13.18 0.45
C TRP A 293 15.94 -12.80 1.92
N ASN A 294 16.29 -11.53 2.17
CA ASN A 294 16.46 -10.99 3.52
C ASN A 294 15.14 -10.52 4.14
N LYS A 295 14.00 -10.65 3.44
CA LYS A 295 12.69 -10.20 3.90
C LYS A 295 12.66 -8.72 4.28
N VAL A 296 13.31 -7.86 3.52
CA VAL A 296 13.35 -6.41 3.73
C VAL A 296 12.98 -5.68 2.45
N THR A 297 12.64 -4.39 2.55
CA THR A 297 12.42 -3.56 1.37
C THR A 297 13.72 -3.29 0.63
N VAL A 298 13.61 -2.93 -0.66
CA VAL A 298 14.79 -2.62 -1.49
C VAL A 298 15.57 -1.42 -0.94
N SER A 299 14.85 -0.39 -0.46
CA SER A 299 15.48 0.81 0.11
C SER A 299 16.10 0.56 1.48
N ASP A 300 15.53 -0.34 2.29
CA ASP A 300 16.12 -0.76 3.55
C ASP A 300 17.39 -1.60 3.30
N PHE A 301 17.35 -2.54 2.35
CA PHE A 301 18.50 -3.34 1.97
C PHE A 301 19.64 -2.52 1.34
N SER A 302 19.30 -1.58 0.43
CA SER A 302 20.29 -0.77 -0.30
C SER A 302 19.70 0.55 -0.79
N LYS A 303 19.65 1.54 0.10
CA LYS A 303 19.00 2.86 -0.09
C LYS A 303 19.44 3.59 -1.37
N ASN A 304 20.70 3.47 -1.75
CA ASN A 304 21.30 4.18 -2.87
C ASN A 304 21.37 3.36 -4.16
N SER A 305 20.79 2.15 -4.19
CA SER A 305 20.77 1.32 -5.39
C SER A 305 19.89 1.94 -6.49
N ASP A 306 20.15 1.52 -7.74
CA ASP A 306 19.32 1.92 -8.88
C ASP A 306 17.88 1.45 -8.71
N ALA A 307 17.69 0.23 -8.20
CA ALA A 307 16.37 -0.32 -7.93
C ALA A 307 15.60 0.54 -6.91
N ALA A 308 16.21 0.93 -5.79
CA ALA A 308 15.61 1.81 -4.79
C ALA A 308 15.21 3.16 -5.40
N ARG A 309 16.11 3.77 -6.21
CA ARG A 309 15.82 5.03 -6.90
C ARG A 309 14.65 4.91 -7.88
N GLN A 310 14.58 3.80 -8.64
CA GLN A 310 13.49 3.56 -9.60
C GLN A 310 12.14 3.43 -8.88
N ILE A 311 12.10 2.71 -7.76
CA ILE A 311 10.89 2.56 -6.95
C ILE A 311 10.46 3.89 -6.36
N ARG A 312 11.37 4.70 -5.80
CA ARG A 312 11.07 6.06 -5.32
C ARG A 312 10.48 6.95 -6.41
N ASN A 313 11.05 6.91 -7.62
CA ASN A 313 10.54 7.68 -8.74
C ASN A 313 9.11 7.25 -9.13
N ILE A 314 8.83 5.94 -9.12
CA ILE A 314 7.49 5.41 -9.37
C ILE A 314 6.52 5.85 -8.27
N THR A 315 6.92 5.80 -7.01
CA THR A 315 6.10 6.29 -5.89
C THR A 315 5.79 7.77 -6.03
N GLY A 316 6.76 8.57 -6.49
CA GLY A 316 6.53 9.98 -6.83
C GLY A 316 5.50 10.16 -7.96
N GLU A 317 5.60 9.36 -9.05
CA GLU A 317 4.60 9.38 -10.13
C GLU A 317 3.20 8.97 -9.64
N ILE A 318 3.09 8.00 -8.73
CA ILE A 318 1.82 7.59 -8.11
C ILE A 318 1.17 8.79 -7.42
N ILE A 319 1.90 9.51 -6.59
CA ILE A 319 1.40 10.69 -5.87
C ILE A 319 0.96 11.79 -6.87
N GLU A 320 1.75 12.04 -7.91
CA GLU A 320 1.41 13.01 -8.96
C GLU A 320 0.14 12.63 -9.72
N HIS A 321 -0.04 11.34 -10.04
CA HIS A 321 -1.24 10.86 -10.74
C HIS A 321 -2.49 10.97 -9.85
N ILE A 322 -2.37 10.61 -8.56
CA ILE A 322 -3.47 10.79 -7.60
C ILE A 322 -3.86 12.25 -7.50
N LYS A 323 -2.88 13.16 -7.37
CA LYS A 323 -3.14 14.60 -7.31
C LYS A 323 -3.91 15.11 -8.52
N LYS A 324 -3.46 14.77 -9.71
CA LYS A 324 -4.14 15.16 -10.96
C LYS A 324 -5.57 14.63 -11.05
N GLN A 325 -5.78 13.37 -10.68
CA GLN A 325 -7.09 12.74 -10.74
C GLN A 325 -8.08 13.25 -9.67
N GLN A 326 -7.59 13.96 -8.64
CA GLN A 326 -8.44 14.65 -7.66
C GLN A 326 -8.79 16.07 -8.08
N GLU A 327 -7.98 16.69 -8.94
CA GLU A 327 -8.22 18.04 -9.48
C GLU A 327 -9.21 18.01 -10.70
N GLU A 328 -9.44 16.84 -11.31
CA GLU A 328 -10.41 16.58 -12.39
C GLU A 328 -11.81 16.24 -11.86
#